data_519a56abbe8f8b1dcd9d46db66c2f730
#
_entry.id   519a56abbe8f8b1dcd9d46db66c2f730
#
_cell.length_a   1.000
_cell.length_b   1.000
_cell.length_c   1.000
_cell.angle_alpha   90.00
_cell.angle_beta   90.00
_cell.angle_gamma   90.00
#
_symmetry.space_group_name_H-M   'P 1'
#
loop_
_entity.id
_entity.type
_entity.pdbx_description
1 polymer ?
#
loop_
_entity_poly.entity_id
_entity_poly.type
_entity_poly.pdbx_seq_one_letter_code
_entity_poly.pdbx_strand_id
1 'polypeptide(L)'
;MAVIYQKGLSTHTRGWADLDLDLTMHPVTKDITRKLNVEAVKRSVRNLIQTNKYDKKFHPEIDGGVTRHLFGLATAATKHDIAEAIATCLRNYEPRVVVDRVNVFGNADEIAHVQSDVRVSGNIDKNGFNVSIFFRIINSPEPIEVSL
;
A
#
# COMPACT_ATOMS: atom_id res chain seq x y z
N MET A 1 -1.89 50.92 10.11
CA MET A 1 -1.80 49.49 10.43
C MET A 1 -1.91 48.74 9.10
N ALA A 2 -0.80 48.29 8.56
CA ALA A 2 -0.77 47.65 7.24
C ALA A 2 -1.06 46.16 7.40
N VAL A 3 -2.15 45.71 6.83
CA VAL A 3 -2.49 44.29 6.74
C VAL A 3 -1.58 43.67 5.69
N ILE A 4 -0.55 42.96 6.14
CA ILE A 4 0.31 42.17 5.24
C ILE A 4 -0.51 40.97 4.79
N TYR A 5 -1.11 41.07 3.61
CA TYR A 5 -1.59 39.92 2.89
C TYR A 5 -0.38 39.07 2.53
N GLN A 6 -0.17 37.97 3.21
CA GLN A 6 0.75 36.94 2.75
C GLN A 6 0.19 36.32 1.47
N LYS A 7 0.58 36.94 0.34
CA LYS A 7 0.36 36.43 -1.01
C LYS A 7 1.39 35.32 -1.26
N GLY A 8 1.12 34.15 -0.74
CA GLY A 8 2.08 33.08 -0.91
C GLY A 8 1.64 31.82 -0.22
N LEU A 9 0.49 31.28 -0.58
CA LEU A 9 0.15 29.87 -0.31
C LEU A 9 -1.19 29.52 -0.94
N SER A 10 -1.26 29.66 -2.25
CA SER A 10 -2.31 28.96 -2.99
C SER A 10 -1.80 28.33 -4.26
N THR A 11 -0.72 27.59 -4.17
CA THR A 11 -0.72 26.34 -4.89
C THR A 11 -1.70 25.44 -4.13
N HIS A 12 -2.96 25.51 -4.49
CA HIS A 12 -3.90 24.44 -4.21
C HIS A 12 -3.39 23.22 -4.97
N THR A 13 -2.35 22.60 -4.47
CA THR A 13 -2.11 21.19 -4.69
C THR A 13 -3.38 20.54 -4.19
N ARG A 14 -4.22 20.04 -5.10
CA ARG A 14 -5.42 19.30 -4.75
C ARG A 14 -4.97 18.18 -3.83
N GLY A 15 -5.13 18.38 -2.53
CA GLY A 15 -4.82 17.39 -1.55
C GLY A 15 -5.84 16.26 -1.67
N TRP A 16 -5.37 15.05 -1.64
CA TRP A 16 -6.25 13.89 -1.51
C TRP A 16 -6.61 13.71 -0.03
N ALA A 17 -7.86 13.40 0.24
CA ALA A 17 -8.33 13.12 1.58
C ALA A 17 -9.25 11.91 1.52
N ASP A 18 -8.92 10.89 2.31
CA ASP A 18 -9.72 9.68 2.46
C ASP A 18 -10.09 9.49 3.94
N LEU A 19 -11.18 8.77 4.20
CA LEU A 19 -11.56 8.40 5.55
C LEU A 19 -10.55 7.40 6.13
N ASP A 20 -10.29 7.55 7.42
CA ASP A 20 -9.53 6.54 8.14
C ASP A 20 -10.38 5.29 8.36
N LEU A 21 -10.01 4.20 7.70
CA LEU A 21 -10.75 2.93 7.78
C LEU A 21 -10.61 2.22 9.12
N ASP A 22 -9.66 2.66 9.96
CA ASP A 22 -9.59 2.20 11.34
C ASP A 22 -10.65 2.89 12.22
N LEU A 23 -11.43 3.82 11.64
CA LEU A 23 -12.50 4.59 12.27
C LEU A 23 -12.05 5.30 13.55
N THR A 24 -10.80 5.72 13.60
CA THR A 24 -10.26 6.42 14.76
C THR A 24 -10.94 7.78 14.94
N MET A 25 -11.38 8.07 16.17
CA MET A 25 -12.05 9.31 16.48
C MET A 25 -11.05 10.44 16.65
N HIS A 26 -11.30 11.55 15.96
CA HIS A 26 -10.50 12.76 16.14
C HIS A 26 -10.76 13.40 17.52
N PRO A 27 -9.72 13.71 18.32
CA PRO A 27 -9.89 14.11 19.71
C PRO A 27 -10.64 15.43 19.89
N VAL A 28 -10.56 16.34 18.92
CA VAL A 28 -11.20 17.67 18.99
C VAL A 28 -12.57 17.67 18.34
N THR A 29 -12.67 17.20 17.09
CA THR A 29 -13.93 17.24 16.32
C THR A 29 -14.92 16.15 16.70
N LYS A 30 -14.47 15.09 17.40
CA LYS A 30 -15.26 13.90 17.75
C LYS A 30 -15.84 13.16 16.54
N ASP A 31 -15.31 13.42 15.37
CA ASP A 31 -15.67 12.79 14.11
C ASP A 31 -14.55 11.83 13.68
N ILE A 32 -14.80 11.03 12.64
CA ILE A 32 -13.80 10.12 12.07
C ILE A 32 -12.63 10.92 11.52
N THR A 33 -11.40 10.49 11.80
CA THR A 33 -10.20 11.12 11.28
C THR A 33 -10.08 10.94 9.77
N ARG A 34 -9.43 11.90 9.12
CA ARG A 34 -9.10 11.85 7.69
C ARG A 34 -7.62 11.61 7.52
N LYS A 35 -7.29 10.74 6.58
CA LYS A 35 -5.91 10.61 6.08
C LYS A 35 -5.73 11.55 4.90
N LEU A 36 -4.62 12.28 4.86
CA LEU A 36 -4.37 13.31 3.86
C LEU A 36 -3.19 12.93 2.95
N ASN A 37 -3.27 13.36 1.70
CA ASN A 37 -2.18 13.28 0.72
C ASN A 37 -1.54 11.87 0.63
N VAL A 38 -0.26 11.77 0.98
CA VAL A 38 0.53 10.55 0.88
C VAL A 38 -0.09 9.41 1.71
N GLU A 39 -0.53 9.71 2.92
CA GLU A 39 -1.14 8.70 3.79
C GLU A 39 -2.49 8.18 3.24
N ALA A 40 -3.27 9.04 2.61
CA ALA A 40 -4.49 8.62 1.92
C ALA A 40 -4.18 7.66 0.77
N VAL A 41 -3.19 7.97 -0.05
CA VAL A 41 -2.78 7.10 -1.17
C VAL A 41 -2.19 5.78 -0.67
N LYS A 42 -1.32 5.80 0.33
CA LYS A 42 -0.80 4.57 0.95
C LYS A 42 -1.91 3.65 1.46
N ARG A 43 -2.92 4.25 2.09
CA ARG A 43 -4.07 3.50 2.59
C ARG A 43 -4.90 2.90 1.46
N SER A 44 -5.14 3.67 0.39
CA SER A 44 -5.83 3.20 -0.80
C SER A 44 -5.10 2.02 -1.45
N VAL A 45 -3.80 2.13 -1.65
CA VAL A 45 -2.95 1.04 -2.18
C VAL A 45 -3.07 -0.22 -1.33
N ARG A 46 -2.92 -0.10 -0.01
CA ARG A 46 -3.06 -1.23 0.91
C ARG A 46 -4.43 -1.89 0.79
N ASN A 47 -5.50 -1.10 0.77
CA ASN A 47 -6.86 -1.62 0.66
C ASN A 47 -7.11 -2.34 -0.67
N LEU A 48 -6.62 -1.80 -1.78
CA LEU A 48 -6.76 -2.44 -3.09
C LEU A 48 -6.11 -3.82 -3.12
N ILE A 49 -4.92 -3.95 -2.54
CA ILE A 49 -4.17 -5.22 -2.52
C ILE A 49 -4.85 -6.25 -1.62
N GLN A 50 -5.44 -5.80 -0.51
CA GLN A 50 -6.18 -6.67 0.42
C GLN A 50 -7.59 -7.01 -0.06
N THR A 51 -8.10 -6.33 -1.10
CA THR A 51 -9.42 -6.60 -1.66
C THR A 51 -9.39 -7.88 -2.50
N ASN A 52 -10.28 -8.81 -2.20
CA ASN A 52 -10.44 -10.02 -2.98
C ASN A 52 -11.50 -9.82 -4.08
N LYS A 53 -11.44 -10.68 -5.09
CA LYS A 53 -12.46 -10.75 -6.12
C LYS A 53 -13.84 -10.97 -5.48
N TYR A 54 -14.82 -10.18 -5.92
CA TYR A 54 -16.21 -10.16 -5.41
C TYR A 54 -16.44 -9.52 -4.03
N ASP A 55 -15.41 -9.02 -3.34
CA ASP A 55 -15.60 -8.31 -2.07
C ASP A 55 -16.39 -7.00 -2.26
N LYS A 56 -16.20 -6.32 -3.41
CA LYS A 56 -16.92 -5.10 -3.76
C LYS A 56 -18.12 -5.40 -4.65
N LYS A 57 -19.33 -5.18 -4.13
CA LYS A 57 -20.59 -5.51 -4.82
C LYS A 57 -20.76 -4.81 -6.18
N PHE A 58 -20.27 -3.58 -6.36
CA PHE A 58 -20.41 -2.82 -7.60
C PHE A 58 -19.19 -2.92 -8.52
N HIS A 59 -18.08 -3.44 -8.03
CA HIS A 59 -16.83 -3.65 -8.75
C HIS A 59 -16.25 -5.01 -8.43
N PRO A 60 -16.92 -6.10 -8.83
CA PRO A 60 -16.50 -7.45 -8.49
C PRO A 60 -15.20 -7.90 -9.19
N GLU A 61 -14.77 -7.14 -10.21
CA GLU A 61 -13.54 -7.36 -10.97
C GLU A 61 -12.27 -6.94 -10.23
N ILE A 62 -12.40 -6.11 -9.16
CA ILE A 62 -11.25 -5.68 -8.37
C ILE A 62 -10.72 -6.87 -7.58
N ASP A 63 -9.46 -7.19 -7.83
CA ASP A 63 -8.77 -8.31 -7.21
C ASP A 63 -7.31 -7.95 -6.99
N GLY A 64 -6.86 -7.88 -5.75
CA GLY A 64 -5.44 -7.70 -5.39
C GLY A 64 -4.59 -8.91 -5.76
N GLY A 65 -5.22 -10.07 -6.02
CA GLY A 65 -4.58 -11.28 -6.48
C GLY A 65 -3.76 -12.04 -5.44
N VAL A 66 -3.57 -11.49 -4.25
CA VAL A 66 -2.70 -12.07 -3.21
C VAL A 66 -3.33 -13.30 -2.56
N THR A 67 -4.60 -13.21 -2.21
CA THR A 67 -5.29 -14.24 -1.41
C THR A 67 -5.33 -15.60 -2.09
N ARG A 68 -5.42 -15.65 -3.42
CA ARG A 68 -5.43 -16.92 -4.18
C ARG A 68 -4.12 -17.70 -4.07
N HIS A 69 -3.03 -17.03 -3.70
CA HIS A 69 -1.71 -17.64 -3.59
C HIS A 69 -1.31 -17.98 -2.15
N LEU A 70 -2.12 -17.58 -1.14
CA LEU A 70 -1.80 -17.78 0.29
C LEU A 70 -1.65 -19.25 0.70
N PHE A 71 -2.32 -20.17 -0.02
CA PHE A 71 -2.27 -21.60 0.25
C PHE A 71 -1.41 -22.38 -0.76
N GLY A 72 -0.75 -21.64 -1.67
CA GLY A 72 0.14 -22.22 -2.65
C GLY A 72 1.57 -22.38 -2.11
N LEU A 73 2.39 -23.11 -2.86
CA LEU A 73 3.81 -23.25 -2.56
C LEU A 73 4.54 -21.95 -2.90
N ALA A 74 5.43 -21.49 -2.01
CA ALA A 74 6.23 -20.27 -2.19
C ALA A 74 7.36 -20.49 -3.21
N THR A 75 7.00 -20.64 -4.49
CA THR A 75 7.94 -20.78 -5.60
C THR A 75 8.29 -19.42 -6.22
N ALA A 76 9.36 -19.37 -7.02
CA ALA A 76 9.71 -18.17 -7.78
C ALA A 76 8.59 -17.77 -8.76
N ALA A 77 7.90 -18.74 -9.36
CA ALA A 77 6.75 -18.49 -10.23
C ALA A 77 5.60 -17.82 -9.46
N THR A 78 5.24 -18.36 -8.29
CA THR A 78 4.17 -17.79 -7.45
C THR A 78 4.49 -16.35 -7.03
N LYS A 79 5.75 -16.05 -6.68
CA LYS A 79 6.19 -14.69 -6.35
C LYS A 79 6.04 -13.73 -7.53
N HIS A 80 6.41 -14.18 -8.72
CA HIS A 80 6.25 -13.40 -9.94
C HIS A 80 4.77 -13.12 -10.24
N ASP A 81 3.91 -14.14 -10.15
CA ASP A 81 2.48 -14.01 -10.40
C ASP A 81 1.81 -13.03 -9.42
N ILE A 82 2.20 -13.07 -8.13
CA ILE A 82 1.72 -12.11 -7.11
C ILE A 82 2.17 -10.70 -7.48
N ALA A 83 3.44 -10.51 -7.83
CA ALA A 83 3.97 -9.19 -8.17
C ALA A 83 3.28 -8.59 -9.40
N GLU A 84 3.04 -9.39 -10.43
CA GLU A 84 2.34 -8.96 -11.64
C GLU A 84 0.86 -8.66 -11.39
N ALA A 85 0.17 -9.48 -10.58
CA ALA A 85 -1.22 -9.25 -10.20
C ALA A 85 -1.37 -7.93 -9.45
N ILE A 86 -0.50 -7.66 -8.47
CA ILE A 86 -0.50 -6.40 -7.71
C ILE A 86 -0.22 -5.22 -8.64
N ALA A 87 0.81 -5.29 -9.47
CA ALA A 87 1.14 -4.20 -10.39
C ALA A 87 -0.01 -3.90 -11.36
N THR A 88 -0.68 -4.92 -11.87
CA THR A 88 -1.83 -4.78 -12.75
C THR A 88 -3.03 -4.18 -12.02
N CYS A 89 -3.33 -4.65 -10.81
CA CYS A 89 -4.39 -4.11 -9.98
C CYS A 89 -4.18 -2.61 -9.71
N LEU A 90 -2.99 -2.22 -9.29
CA LEU A 90 -2.68 -0.82 -8.99
C LEU A 90 -2.74 0.08 -10.23
N ARG A 91 -2.24 -0.37 -11.38
CA ARG A 91 -2.32 0.40 -12.64
C ARG A 91 -3.76 0.65 -13.08
N ASN A 92 -4.64 -0.33 -12.85
CA ASN A 92 -6.04 -0.23 -13.30
C ASN A 92 -6.90 0.59 -12.34
N TYR A 93 -6.67 0.49 -11.03
CA TYR A 93 -7.61 1.02 -10.02
C TYR A 93 -7.06 2.16 -9.17
N GLU A 94 -5.75 2.46 -9.25
CA GLU A 94 -5.14 3.58 -8.53
C GLU A 94 -4.38 4.53 -9.47
N PRO A 95 -5.10 5.40 -10.19
CA PRO A 95 -4.49 6.28 -11.20
C PRO A 95 -3.55 7.35 -10.61
N ARG A 96 -3.56 7.57 -9.29
CA ARG A 96 -2.68 8.53 -8.61
C ARG A 96 -1.26 8.01 -8.44
N VAL A 97 -1.05 6.72 -8.70
CA VAL A 97 0.19 6.00 -8.40
C VAL A 97 0.86 5.50 -9.67
N VAL A 98 2.16 5.71 -9.75
CA VAL A 98 3.02 5.06 -10.75
C VAL A 98 3.84 3.99 -10.02
N VAL A 99 3.57 2.73 -10.30
CA VAL A 99 4.27 1.59 -9.70
C VAL A 99 5.65 1.47 -10.34
N ASP A 100 6.69 1.59 -9.53
CA ASP A 100 8.08 1.42 -9.98
C ASP A 100 8.50 -0.05 -9.88
N ARG A 101 8.25 -0.67 -8.74
CA ARG A 101 8.65 -2.05 -8.48
C ARG A 101 7.79 -2.69 -7.40
N VAL A 102 7.53 -3.98 -7.55
CA VAL A 102 6.91 -4.84 -6.53
C VAL A 102 7.89 -5.95 -6.19
N ASN A 103 8.31 -6.03 -4.95
CA ASN A 103 9.16 -7.09 -4.44
C ASN A 103 8.32 -8.04 -3.59
N VAL A 104 8.38 -9.33 -3.89
CA VAL A 104 7.71 -10.38 -3.12
C VAL A 104 8.77 -11.32 -2.57
N PHE A 105 8.89 -11.36 -1.26
CA PHE A 105 9.82 -12.22 -0.54
C PHE A 105 9.04 -13.38 0.10
N GLY A 106 9.56 -14.58 0.00
CA GLY A 106 9.10 -15.68 0.84
C GLY A 106 9.83 -15.64 2.20
N ASN A 107 9.22 -16.10 3.25
CA ASN A 107 9.87 -16.16 4.58
C ASN A 107 11.21 -16.94 4.55
N ALA A 108 11.37 -17.85 3.60
CA ALA A 108 12.63 -18.56 3.41
C ALA A 108 13.77 -17.66 2.86
N ASP A 109 13.43 -16.59 2.11
CA ASP A 109 14.43 -15.69 1.53
C ASP A 109 14.94 -14.68 2.57
N GLU A 110 14.10 -14.24 3.50
CA GLU A 110 14.51 -13.36 4.59
C GLU A 110 15.53 -14.02 5.51
N ILE A 111 15.42 -15.33 5.73
CA ILE A 111 16.40 -16.10 6.53
C ILE A 111 17.78 -16.10 5.87
N ALA A 112 17.84 -16.05 4.54
CA ALA A 112 19.11 -16.06 3.80
C ALA A 112 19.82 -14.69 3.78
N HIS A 113 19.09 -13.59 3.99
CA HIS A 113 19.62 -12.23 4.01
C HIS A 113 19.92 -11.66 5.40
N VAL A 114 19.42 -12.29 6.46
CA VAL A 114 19.77 -11.93 7.84
C VAL A 114 21.10 -12.58 8.21
N GLN A 115 22.19 -12.05 7.67
CA GLN A 115 23.51 -12.28 8.25
C GLN A 115 23.59 -11.53 9.57
N SER A 116 23.72 -12.31 10.64
CA SER A 116 24.19 -11.97 11.98
C SER A 116 23.39 -10.86 12.70
N ASP A 117 22.76 -11.25 13.78
CA ASP A 117 22.42 -10.58 15.02
C ASP A 117 20.96 -10.41 15.41
N VAL A 118 19.98 -10.83 14.64
CA VAL A 118 18.61 -10.91 15.12
C VAL A 118 18.15 -12.36 15.19
N ARG A 119 18.14 -12.93 16.41
CA ARG A 119 17.43 -14.19 16.67
C ARG A 119 15.93 -13.93 16.54
N VAL A 120 15.38 -14.15 15.37
CA VAL A 120 13.92 -14.22 15.19
C VAL A 120 13.45 -15.52 15.82
N SER A 121 13.09 -15.46 17.09
CA SER A 121 12.41 -16.54 17.81
C SER A 121 10.92 -16.45 17.48
N GLY A 122 10.50 -17.10 16.41
CA GLY A 122 9.10 -17.24 16.05
C GLY A 122 8.93 -18.37 15.06
N ASN A 123 7.84 -19.14 15.17
CA ASN A 123 7.43 -20.09 14.16
C ASN A 123 7.20 -19.33 12.83
N ILE A 124 8.23 -19.23 12.02
CA ILE A 124 8.12 -18.61 10.69
C ILE A 124 7.44 -19.65 9.81
N ASP A 125 6.19 -19.41 9.47
CA ASP A 125 5.48 -20.19 8.47
C ASP A 125 6.27 -20.15 7.16
N LYS A 126 6.75 -21.32 6.73
CA LYS A 126 7.61 -21.43 5.53
C LYS A 126 6.91 -20.99 4.24
N ASN A 127 5.61 -20.79 4.26
CA ASN A 127 4.76 -20.40 3.12
C ASN A 127 4.22 -18.96 3.23
N GLY A 128 4.72 -18.15 4.15
CA GLY A 128 4.37 -16.74 4.22
C GLY A 128 5.03 -15.91 3.11
N PHE A 129 4.37 -14.85 2.71
CA PHE A 129 4.90 -13.87 1.76
C PHE A 129 4.92 -12.48 2.41
N ASN A 130 6.04 -11.79 2.26
CA ASN A 130 6.15 -10.36 2.53
C ASN A 130 6.19 -9.60 1.21
N VAL A 131 5.39 -8.57 1.09
CA VAL A 131 5.28 -7.77 -0.13
C VAL A 131 5.72 -6.35 0.15
N SER A 132 6.72 -5.85 -0.56
CA SER A 132 7.14 -4.46 -0.56
C SER A 132 6.86 -3.82 -1.91
N ILE A 133 6.11 -2.71 -1.89
CA ILE A 133 5.67 -2.02 -3.09
C ILE A 133 6.31 -0.64 -3.11
N PHE A 134 7.07 -0.36 -4.15
CA PHE A 134 7.69 0.92 -4.41
C PHE A 134 6.91 1.65 -5.50
N PHE A 135 6.43 2.84 -5.19
CA PHE A 135 5.66 3.64 -6.11
C PHE A 135 5.91 5.13 -5.90
N ARG A 136 5.58 5.91 -6.90
CA ARG A 136 5.58 7.39 -6.84
C ARG A 136 4.17 7.90 -7.05
N ILE A 137 3.85 8.99 -6.37
CA ILE A 137 2.60 9.72 -6.57
C ILE A 137 2.82 10.74 -7.70
N ILE A 138 1.87 10.87 -8.61
CA ILE A 138 1.99 11.66 -9.84
C ILE A 138 2.47 13.11 -9.60
N ASN A 139 2.16 13.72 -8.48
CA ASN A 139 2.57 15.10 -8.16
C ASN A 139 3.66 15.17 -7.06
N SER A 140 4.28 14.05 -6.72
CA SER A 140 5.37 13.98 -5.75
C SER A 140 6.50 13.13 -6.33
N PRO A 141 7.70 13.69 -6.53
CA PRO A 141 8.81 12.94 -7.11
C PRO A 141 9.43 11.92 -6.15
N GLU A 142 9.06 11.95 -4.87
CA GLU A 142 9.64 11.08 -3.86
C GLU A 142 9.10 9.66 -3.97
N PRO A 143 9.97 8.64 -3.99
CA PRO A 143 9.54 7.25 -3.94
C PRO A 143 8.96 6.92 -2.57
N ILE A 144 7.88 6.16 -2.57
CA ILE A 144 7.18 5.74 -1.37
C ILE A 144 7.19 4.22 -1.31
N GLU A 145 7.47 3.68 -0.14
CA GLU A 145 7.39 2.25 0.12
C GLU A 145 6.17 1.92 0.99
N VAL A 146 5.48 0.85 0.64
CA VAL A 146 4.45 0.22 1.46
C VAL A 146 4.78 -1.26 1.59
N SER A 147 4.93 -1.73 2.81
CA SER A 147 5.08 -3.14 3.16
C SER A 147 3.75 -3.72 3.66
N LEU A 148 3.50 -4.98 3.33
CA LEU A 148 2.32 -5.76 3.67
C LEU A 148 2.73 -7.11 4.26
#